data_6ea6ad7a56ce1d294c61177639a24479
#
_entry.id   6ea6ad7a56ce1d294c61177639a24479
#
_cell.length_a   1.000
_cell.length_b   1.000
_cell.length_c   1.000
_cell.angle_alpha   90.00
_cell.angle_beta   90.00
_cell.angle_gamma   90.00
#
_symmetry.space_group_name_H-M   'P 1'
#
loop_
_entity.id
_entity.type
_entity.pdbx_description
1 polymer ?
#
loop_
_entity_poly.entity_id
_entity_poly.type
_entity_poly.pdbx_seq_one_letter_code
_entity_poly.pdbx_strand_id
1 'polypeptide(L)'
;DMTLPAGFYTFKVWTDYVDAGTVDNKFYNANDFTKIRFEGDYVANNDFRDAFVGSLDVEVTPTTTDLIISNMRPLAKFNVVTTDLERFVEHMLGLKAQESQQNDEQAATPGGSVEDGDASNDEPTRVVDISEYRVVFKYATNLPNEFHVFRNEPVDVANPNTVTFDSSIKKISESEAELGFDYVFVNGNEIKVHVVIEVFDKDNVSVSCTEPIPVPMVRSKLTTVRGEFLTSQASGGVGINPGFDGPDFIYDADAN
;
A
#
# COMPACT_ATOMS: atom_id res chain seq x y z
N ASP A 1 27.28 26.28 1.58
CA ASP A 1 27.26 27.74 1.45
C ASP A 1 27.25 28.11 -0.04
N MET A 2 26.48 29.12 -0.41
CA MET A 2 26.35 29.60 -1.78
C MET A 2 26.61 31.11 -1.78
N THR A 3 27.40 31.59 -2.72
CA THR A 3 27.62 33.06 -2.92
C THR A 3 26.80 33.53 -4.11
N LEU A 4 25.93 34.50 -3.88
CA LEU A 4 25.05 35.08 -4.90
C LEU A 4 25.27 36.58 -4.98
N PRO A 5 25.24 37.21 -6.15
CA PRO A 5 25.13 38.65 -6.29
C PRO A 5 23.84 39.20 -5.65
N ALA A 6 23.81 40.47 -5.28
CA ALA A 6 22.57 41.10 -4.84
C ALA A 6 21.55 41.11 -5.99
N GLY A 7 20.29 40.79 -5.68
CA GLY A 7 19.23 40.69 -6.67
C GLY A 7 18.02 39.87 -6.19
N PHE A 8 17.02 39.73 -7.05
CA PHE A 8 15.83 38.94 -6.79
C PHE A 8 16.03 37.50 -7.29
N TYR A 9 15.68 36.55 -6.43
CA TYR A 9 15.84 35.13 -6.70
C TYR A 9 14.59 34.35 -6.31
N THR A 10 14.29 33.31 -7.09
CA THR A 10 13.36 32.25 -6.73
C THR A 10 14.15 30.98 -6.47
N PHE A 11 14.14 30.51 -5.23
CA PHE A 11 14.69 29.20 -4.88
C PHE A 11 13.60 28.15 -5.01
N LYS A 12 13.94 27.03 -5.63
CA LYS A 12 13.13 25.82 -5.66
C LYS A 12 13.94 24.69 -5.06
N VAL A 13 13.30 23.93 -4.18
CA VAL A 13 13.94 22.85 -3.42
C VAL A 13 13.12 21.59 -3.56
N TRP A 14 13.82 20.50 -3.79
CA TRP A 14 13.31 19.15 -3.64
C TRP A 14 14.15 18.43 -2.58
N THR A 15 13.49 17.70 -1.66
CA THR A 15 14.14 16.94 -0.59
C THR A 15 13.50 15.58 -0.53
N ASP A 16 14.32 14.53 -0.55
CA ASP A 16 13.90 13.14 -0.43
C ASP A 16 14.97 12.32 0.31
N TYR A 17 14.73 11.04 0.48
CA TYR A 17 15.65 10.12 1.12
C TYR A 17 16.63 9.53 0.13
N VAL A 18 17.92 9.60 0.47
CA VAL A 18 19.03 8.99 -0.24
C VAL A 18 19.82 8.06 0.69
N ASP A 19 20.69 7.23 0.16
CA ASP A 19 21.56 6.40 0.98
C ASP A 19 22.60 7.26 1.72
N ALA A 20 22.91 6.86 2.94
CA ALA A 20 23.82 7.62 3.79
C ALA A 20 25.19 7.84 3.13
N GLY A 21 25.60 9.13 3.07
CA GLY A 21 26.86 9.54 2.45
C GLY A 21 26.84 9.67 0.93
N THR A 22 25.66 9.57 0.31
CA THR A 22 25.47 9.79 -1.14
C THR A 22 24.55 10.98 -1.41
N VAL A 23 24.49 11.39 -2.68
CA VAL A 23 23.52 12.34 -3.23
C VAL A 23 22.82 11.72 -4.44
N ASP A 24 22.97 10.41 -4.62
CA ASP A 24 22.41 9.69 -5.75
C ASP A 24 20.88 9.51 -5.57
N ASN A 25 20.16 9.57 -6.67
CA ASN A 25 18.72 9.31 -6.68
C ASN A 25 18.45 7.89 -6.14
N LYS A 26 17.48 7.76 -5.24
CA LYS A 26 17.09 6.47 -4.67
C LYS A 26 15.66 6.10 -5.03
N PHE A 27 14.69 6.92 -4.64
CA PHE A 27 13.28 6.69 -4.92
C PHE A 27 12.75 7.64 -5.99
N TYR A 28 13.43 8.77 -6.20
CA TYR A 28 13.03 9.80 -7.15
C TYR A 28 14.19 10.24 -8.02
N ASN A 29 13.96 10.33 -9.33
CA ASN A 29 14.86 11.02 -10.24
C ASN A 29 14.56 12.52 -10.18
N ALA A 30 15.39 13.24 -9.43
CA ALA A 30 15.26 14.68 -9.22
C ALA A 30 16.20 15.52 -10.12
N ASN A 31 16.76 14.94 -11.16
CA ASN A 31 17.69 15.64 -12.08
C ASN A 31 16.99 16.69 -12.94
N ASP A 32 15.66 16.59 -13.12
CA ASP A 32 14.86 17.54 -13.87
C ASP A 32 13.63 17.96 -13.05
N PHE A 33 13.64 19.18 -12.52
CA PHE A 33 12.57 19.74 -11.71
C PHE A 33 11.25 19.98 -12.47
N THR A 34 11.25 19.83 -13.79
CA THR A 34 10.01 19.87 -14.58
C THR A 34 9.29 18.53 -14.63
N LYS A 35 9.95 17.44 -14.20
CA LYS A 35 9.42 16.08 -14.24
C LYS A 35 10.15 15.13 -13.27
N ILE A 36 10.07 15.44 -11.99
CA ILE A 36 10.53 14.48 -10.96
C ILE A 36 9.64 13.25 -11.01
N ARG A 37 10.24 12.07 -11.14
CA ARG A 37 9.55 10.79 -11.30
C ARG A 37 10.16 9.74 -10.38
N PHE A 38 9.46 8.63 -10.21
CA PHE A 38 10.01 7.49 -9.49
C PHE A 38 11.27 6.96 -10.20
N GLU A 39 12.27 6.57 -9.39
CA GLU A 39 13.51 5.94 -9.87
C GLU A 39 13.41 4.42 -9.69
N GLY A 40 13.78 3.67 -10.74
CA GLY A 40 13.75 2.22 -10.72
C GLY A 40 12.34 1.62 -10.69
N ASP A 41 12.22 0.44 -10.07
CA ASP A 41 10.95 -0.27 -9.91
C ASP A 41 10.04 0.44 -8.92
N TYR A 42 8.71 0.29 -9.11
CA TYR A 42 7.74 0.87 -8.20
C TYR A 42 7.80 0.21 -6.83
N VAL A 43 8.07 0.99 -5.79
CA VAL A 43 8.20 0.50 -4.40
C VAL A 43 7.12 1.15 -3.54
N ALA A 44 6.21 0.36 -2.98
CA ALA A 44 5.27 0.77 -1.95
C ALA A 44 5.69 0.22 -0.57
N ASN A 45 4.88 0.42 0.47
CA ASN A 45 5.14 -0.04 1.84
C ASN A 45 6.48 0.45 2.42
N ASN A 46 6.90 1.65 2.03
CA ASN A 46 8.18 2.21 2.40
C ASN A 46 8.07 3.70 2.74
N ASP A 47 8.26 4.04 4.02
CA ASP A 47 8.18 5.42 4.51
C ASP A 47 9.32 6.32 3.99
N PHE A 48 10.43 5.74 3.53
CA PHE A 48 11.50 6.50 2.89
C PHE A 48 11.13 7.04 1.49
N ARG A 49 9.93 6.71 0.98
CA ARG A 49 9.36 7.35 -0.22
C ARG A 49 8.71 8.72 0.06
N ASP A 50 8.73 9.18 1.30
CA ASP A 50 8.30 10.55 1.59
C ASP A 50 9.25 11.56 0.96
N ALA A 51 8.70 12.67 0.45
CA ALA A 51 9.44 13.72 -0.20
C ALA A 51 8.83 15.09 0.10
N PHE A 52 9.62 16.14 -0.11
CA PHE A 52 9.22 17.51 0.20
C PHE A 52 9.63 18.44 -0.92
N VAL A 53 8.81 19.46 -1.15
CA VAL A 53 9.06 20.53 -2.12
C VAL A 53 8.92 21.88 -1.44
N GLY A 54 9.85 22.80 -1.75
CA GLY A 54 9.85 24.15 -1.21
C GLY A 54 10.04 25.21 -2.29
N SER A 55 9.57 26.42 -1.99
CA SER A 55 9.79 27.60 -2.83
C SER A 55 9.96 28.83 -1.96
N LEU A 56 10.91 29.69 -2.34
CA LEU A 56 11.13 30.99 -1.70
C LEU A 56 11.47 32.02 -2.77
N ASP A 57 10.68 33.08 -2.80
CA ASP A 57 11.01 34.30 -3.55
C ASP A 57 11.61 35.30 -2.58
N VAL A 58 12.82 35.80 -2.87
CA VAL A 58 13.55 36.66 -1.94
C VAL A 58 14.47 37.64 -2.69
N GLU A 59 14.62 38.81 -2.10
CA GLU A 59 15.68 39.74 -2.48
C GLU A 59 16.94 39.44 -1.64
N VAL A 60 18.02 39.07 -2.34
CA VAL A 60 19.35 38.89 -1.73
C VAL A 60 20.06 40.20 -1.72
N THR A 61 20.51 40.65 -0.55
CA THR A 61 21.27 41.89 -0.34
C THR A 61 22.67 41.55 0.19
N PRO A 62 23.61 42.49 0.21
CA PRO A 62 24.95 42.26 0.79
C PRO A 62 24.94 41.83 2.27
N THR A 63 23.81 42.03 2.98
CA THR A 63 23.64 41.67 4.40
C THR A 63 22.83 40.40 4.62
N THR A 64 22.34 39.77 3.55
CA THR A 64 21.62 38.50 3.65
C THR A 64 22.61 37.39 3.98
N THR A 65 22.42 36.73 5.13
CA THR A 65 23.28 35.64 5.60
C THR A 65 22.58 34.29 5.57
N ASP A 66 21.29 34.27 5.90
CA ASP A 66 20.52 33.04 6.05
C ASP A 66 19.18 33.16 5.31
N LEU A 67 18.77 32.08 4.68
CA LEU A 67 17.46 31.91 4.06
C LEU A 67 16.76 30.68 4.61
N ILE A 68 15.49 30.83 4.95
CA ILE A 68 14.66 29.73 5.44
C ILE A 68 13.65 29.40 4.37
N ILE A 69 13.64 28.15 3.90
CA ILE A 69 12.66 27.64 2.92
C ILE A 69 11.77 26.63 3.64
N SER A 70 10.49 26.93 3.71
CA SER A 70 9.49 26.00 4.22
C SER A 70 9.16 24.96 3.14
N ASN A 71 9.22 23.70 3.54
CA ASN A 71 8.91 22.58 2.66
C ASN A 71 7.56 21.99 3.03
N MET A 72 6.86 21.44 2.01
CA MET A 72 5.61 20.70 2.17
C MET A 72 5.67 19.42 1.35
N ARG A 73 4.90 18.40 1.75
CA ARG A 73 4.81 17.16 0.98
C ARG A 73 4.09 17.40 -0.34
N PRO A 74 4.64 16.97 -1.48
CA PRO A 74 3.90 16.88 -2.75
C PRO A 74 2.99 15.65 -2.81
N LEU A 75 3.04 14.81 -1.79
CA LEU A 75 2.41 13.50 -1.69
C LEU A 75 1.24 13.51 -0.71
N ALA A 76 0.33 12.57 -0.91
CA ALA A 76 -0.58 12.05 0.11
C ALA A 76 -0.21 10.60 0.39
N LYS A 77 -0.49 10.12 1.59
CA LYS A 77 -0.32 8.72 2.00
C LYS A 77 -1.69 8.09 2.20
N PHE A 78 -1.86 6.83 1.82
CA PHE A 78 -2.94 6.00 2.32
C PHE A 78 -2.39 4.73 2.96
N ASN A 79 -3.14 4.16 3.89
CA ASN A 79 -2.94 2.81 4.38
C ASN A 79 -4.28 2.06 4.39
N VAL A 80 -4.20 0.75 4.27
CA VAL A 80 -5.37 -0.14 4.26
C VAL A 80 -5.32 -1.05 5.46
N VAL A 81 -6.39 -1.02 6.26
CA VAL A 81 -6.58 -1.86 7.43
C VAL A 81 -7.83 -2.70 7.22
N THR A 82 -7.67 -4.02 7.21
CA THR A 82 -8.80 -4.94 7.18
C THR A 82 -9.36 -5.18 8.57
N THR A 83 -10.67 -5.41 8.67
CA THR A 83 -11.39 -5.63 9.93
C THR A 83 -11.99 -7.04 10.04
N ASP A 84 -11.66 -7.91 9.11
CA ASP A 84 -12.23 -9.26 8.99
C ASP A 84 -11.19 -10.38 9.09
N LEU A 85 -10.05 -10.12 9.75
CA LEU A 85 -8.95 -11.07 9.87
C LEU A 85 -9.39 -12.38 10.55
N GLU A 86 -10.12 -12.29 11.67
CA GLU A 86 -10.62 -13.45 12.40
C GLU A 86 -11.50 -14.34 11.50
N ARG A 87 -12.46 -13.73 10.81
CA ARG A 87 -13.36 -14.41 9.90
C ARG A 87 -12.64 -15.05 8.71
N PHE A 88 -11.61 -14.37 8.20
CA PHE A 88 -10.75 -14.92 7.15
C PHE A 88 -10.02 -16.18 7.64
N VAL A 89 -9.42 -16.14 8.83
CA VAL A 89 -8.72 -17.28 9.41
C VAL A 89 -9.68 -18.47 9.64
N GLU A 90 -10.87 -18.23 10.18
CA GLU A 90 -11.90 -19.25 10.37
C GLU A 90 -12.33 -19.90 9.04
N HIS A 91 -12.51 -19.07 8.00
CA HIS A 91 -12.87 -19.57 6.66
C HIS A 91 -11.77 -20.46 6.07
N MET A 92 -10.50 -20.04 6.17
CA MET A 92 -9.36 -20.83 5.68
C MET A 92 -9.16 -22.13 6.44
N LEU A 93 -9.43 -22.15 7.76
CA LEU A 93 -9.45 -23.37 8.56
C LEU A 93 -10.53 -24.35 8.09
N GLY A 94 -11.72 -23.84 7.79
CA GLY A 94 -12.82 -24.63 7.26
C GLY A 94 -12.50 -25.29 5.91
N LEU A 95 -11.88 -24.56 5.00
CA LEU A 95 -11.44 -25.08 3.68
C LEU A 95 -10.39 -26.19 3.86
N LYS A 96 -9.36 -25.98 4.65
CA LYS A 96 -8.32 -26.98 4.94
C LYS A 96 -8.89 -28.25 5.57
N ALA A 97 -9.96 -28.15 6.38
CA ALA A 97 -10.65 -29.30 6.95
C ALA A 97 -11.39 -30.12 5.88
N GLN A 98 -12.03 -29.48 4.91
CA GLN A 98 -12.73 -30.15 3.81
C GLN A 98 -11.77 -30.87 2.85
N GLU A 99 -10.66 -30.25 2.50
CA GLU A 99 -9.61 -30.84 1.65
C GLU A 99 -9.02 -32.12 2.29
N SER A 100 -8.83 -32.13 3.61
CA SER A 100 -8.30 -33.31 4.31
C SER A 100 -9.29 -34.47 4.29
N GLN A 101 -10.60 -34.22 4.46
CA GLN A 101 -11.62 -35.25 4.39
C GLN A 101 -11.74 -35.87 2.99
N GLN A 102 -11.63 -35.09 1.94
CA GLN A 102 -11.65 -35.58 0.56
C GLN A 102 -10.45 -36.47 0.22
N ASN A 103 -9.27 -36.13 0.76
CA ASN A 103 -8.06 -36.92 0.56
C ASN A 103 -8.12 -38.25 1.29
N ASP A 104 -8.72 -38.29 2.47
CA ASP A 104 -8.90 -39.52 3.27
C ASP A 104 -9.93 -40.50 2.62
N GLU A 105 -11.00 -39.97 2.01
CA GLU A 105 -11.95 -40.77 1.23
C GLU A 105 -11.36 -41.39 -0.04
N GLN A 106 -10.42 -40.70 -0.70
CA GLN A 106 -9.70 -41.21 -1.89
C GLN A 106 -8.62 -42.26 -1.53
N ALA A 107 -8.11 -42.24 -0.32
CA ALA A 107 -7.07 -43.18 0.16
C ALA A 107 -7.66 -44.47 0.72
N ALA A 108 -8.96 -44.55 0.96
CA ALA A 108 -9.63 -45.74 1.46
C ALA A 108 -9.81 -46.84 0.38
N THR A 109 -8.79 -47.66 0.19
CA THR A 109 -8.89 -48.90 -0.58
C THR A 109 -9.63 -49.94 0.32
N PRO A 110 -10.67 -50.64 -0.17
CA PRO A 110 -11.38 -51.61 0.60
C PRO A 110 -10.52 -52.88 0.77
N GLY A 111 -9.96 -53.10 1.95
CA GLY A 111 -9.30 -54.34 2.30
C GLY A 111 -8.18 -54.24 3.32
N GLY A 112 -8.48 -54.12 4.62
CA GLY A 112 -7.48 -54.23 5.68
C GLY A 112 -8.16 -54.28 7.05
N SER A 113 -7.98 -55.38 7.78
CA SER A 113 -8.49 -55.65 9.11
C SER A 113 -8.08 -54.58 10.15
N VAL A 114 -9.06 -54.20 10.99
CA VAL A 114 -8.93 -53.27 12.11
C VAL A 114 -8.09 -53.94 13.21
N GLU A 115 -6.91 -53.41 13.53
CA GLU A 115 -6.28 -53.63 14.84
C GLU A 115 -6.59 -52.42 15.71
N ASP A 116 -7.18 -52.72 16.89
CA ASP A 116 -7.44 -51.74 17.96
C ASP A 116 -6.11 -51.15 18.47
N GLY A 117 -5.74 -49.99 17.98
CA GLY A 117 -4.65 -49.18 18.50
C GLY A 117 -5.23 -47.96 19.18
N ASP A 118 -4.88 -47.77 20.45
CA ASP A 118 -5.18 -46.62 21.32
C ASP A 118 -4.91 -45.29 20.58
N ALA A 119 -5.99 -44.64 20.12
CA ALA A 119 -5.92 -43.37 19.45
C ALA A 119 -5.73 -42.27 20.50
N SER A 120 -4.49 -41.86 20.73
CA SER A 120 -4.20 -40.56 21.32
C SER A 120 -4.76 -39.51 20.37
N ASN A 121 -5.85 -38.82 20.76
CA ASN A 121 -6.44 -37.69 20.08
C ASN A 121 -5.52 -36.47 20.15
N ASP A 122 -4.37 -36.53 19.54
CA ASP A 122 -3.57 -35.37 19.16
C ASP A 122 -3.98 -34.99 17.72
N GLU A 123 -5.19 -34.41 17.56
CA GLU A 123 -5.48 -33.68 16.32
C GLU A 123 -4.47 -32.53 16.22
N PRO A 124 -3.66 -32.50 15.17
CA PRO A 124 -2.76 -31.35 14.97
C PRO A 124 -3.61 -30.09 14.95
N THR A 125 -3.36 -29.18 15.88
CA THR A 125 -4.02 -27.88 15.93
C THR A 125 -3.75 -27.22 14.57
N ARG A 126 -4.75 -27.24 13.69
CA ARG A 126 -4.65 -26.62 12.36
C ARG A 126 -4.59 -25.12 12.55
N VAL A 127 -3.44 -24.53 12.25
CA VAL A 127 -3.22 -23.10 12.33
C VAL A 127 -3.12 -22.55 10.90
N VAL A 128 -3.80 -21.45 10.64
CA VAL A 128 -3.61 -20.66 9.42
C VAL A 128 -2.44 -19.72 9.67
N ASP A 129 -1.36 -19.89 8.91
CA ASP A 129 -0.25 -18.94 8.91
C ASP A 129 -0.55 -17.82 7.91
N ILE A 130 -0.93 -16.66 8.44
CA ILE A 130 -1.23 -15.48 7.60
C ILE A 130 -0.03 -14.95 6.82
N SER A 131 1.19 -15.33 7.20
CA SER A 131 2.41 -14.95 6.47
C SER A 131 2.57 -15.70 5.14
N GLU A 132 1.83 -16.80 4.92
CA GLU A 132 1.79 -17.52 3.65
C GLU A 132 0.95 -16.82 2.58
N TYR A 133 0.20 -15.77 2.96
CA TYR A 133 -0.67 -15.04 2.03
C TYR A 133 0.02 -13.79 1.51
N ARG A 134 -0.03 -13.62 0.19
CA ARG A 134 0.48 -12.45 -0.51
C ARG A 134 -0.68 -11.52 -0.86
N VAL A 135 -0.53 -10.25 -0.56
CA VAL A 135 -1.50 -9.20 -0.91
C VAL A 135 -0.98 -8.42 -2.11
N VAL A 136 -1.78 -8.25 -3.13
CA VAL A 136 -1.45 -7.49 -4.34
C VAL A 136 -2.37 -6.30 -4.45
N PHE A 137 -1.79 -5.11 -4.52
CA PHE A 137 -2.50 -3.87 -4.82
C PHE A 137 -2.38 -3.54 -6.30
N LYS A 138 -3.50 -3.16 -6.94
CA LYS A 138 -3.55 -2.74 -8.35
C LYS A 138 -4.27 -1.40 -8.44
N TYR A 139 -3.65 -0.41 -9.06
CA TYR A 139 -4.35 0.85 -9.31
C TYR A 139 -5.26 0.71 -10.53
N ALA A 140 -6.58 0.85 -10.31
CA ALA A 140 -7.61 0.74 -11.34
C ALA A 140 -7.93 2.08 -12.03
N THR A 141 -7.27 3.17 -11.62
CA THR A 141 -7.37 4.50 -12.24
C THR A 141 -5.98 5.04 -12.56
N ASN A 142 -5.95 6.13 -13.31
CA ASN A 142 -4.71 6.84 -13.60
C ASN A 142 -4.02 7.25 -12.30
N LEU A 143 -2.74 6.92 -12.17
CA LEU A 143 -1.90 7.26 -11.03
C LEU A 143 -0.93 8.39 -11.44
N PRO A 144 -0.91 9.54 -10.75
CA PRO A 144 0.11 10.56 -10.98
C PRO A 144 1.52 9.98 -10.73
N ASN A 145 2.40 10.02 -11.74
CA ASN A 145 3.72 9.40 -11.69
C ASN A 145 4.89 10.37 -11.88
N GLU A 146 4.62 11.62 -12.25
CA GLU A 146 5.61 12.69 -12.35
C GLU A 146 5.13 13.95 -11.61
N PHE A 147 6.08 14.75 -11.11
CA PHE A 147 5.81 15.99 -10.38
C PHE A 147 6.64 17.15 -10.94
N HIS A 148 5.99 18.28 -11.20
CA HIS A 148 6.61 19.49 -11.71
C HIS A 148 6.82 20.50 -10.57
N VAL A 149 8.05 20.67 -10.09
CA VAL A 149 8.39 21.51 -8.94
C VAL A 149 8.00 22.98 -9.14
N PHE A 150 8.27 23.54 -10.33
CA PHE A 150 7.97 24.97 -10.60
C PHE A 150 6.47 25.26 -10.60
N ARG A 151 5.64 24.31 -11.07
CA ARG A 151 4.17 24.45 -11.07
C ARG A 151 3.54 23.88 -9.79
N ASN A 152 4.33 23.13 -9.01
CA ASN A 152 3.91 22.48 -7.77
C ASN A 152 2.70 21.55 -7.94
N GLU A 153 2.69 20.77 -9.01
CA GLU A 153 1.61 19.85 -9.38
C GLU A 153 2.10 18.59 -10.10
N PRO A 154 1.36 17.47 -10.05
CA PRO A 154 1.59 16.32 -10.91
C PRO A 154 1.40 16.70 -12.39
N VAL A 155 2.18 16.12 -13.29
CA VAL A 155 2.18 16.48 -14.71
C VAL A 155 2.00 15.32 -15.66
N ASP A 156 2.13 14.10 -15.20
CA ASP A 156 1.90 12.89 -16.00
C ASP A 156 1.21 11.82 -15.17
N VAL A 157 0.63 10.83 -15.83
CA VAL A 157 -0.13 9.76 -15.19
C VAL A 157 0.24 8.40 -15.80
N ALA A 158 0.41 7.41 -14.94
CA ALA A 158 0.49 6.02 -15.35
C ALA A 158 -0.90 5.51 -15.73
N ASN A 159 -0.97 4.67 -16.76
CA ASN A 159 -2.23 4.05 -17.18
C ASN A 159 -2.82 3.17 -16.07
N PRO A 160 -4.15 3.02 -16.01
CA PRO A 160 -4.79 2.11 -15.08
C PRO A 160 -4.25 0.68 -15.23
N ASN A 161 -4.20 -0.05 -14.12
CA ASN A 161 -3.72 -1.43 -14.03
C ASN A 161 -2.26 -1.69 -14.45
N THR A 162 -1.48 -0.65 -14.71
CA THR A 162 -0.04 -0.79 -15.00
C THR A 162 0.85 -0.68 -13.78
N VAL A 163 0.33 -0.10 -12.68
CA VAL A 163 1.04 0.01 -11.41
C VAL A 163 0.43 -0.97 -10.42
N THR A 164 1.28 -1.87 -9.95
CA THR A 164 0.95 -2.86 -8.92
C THR A 164 2.07 -2.94 -7.92
N PHE A 165 1.74 -3.37 -6.69
CA PHE A 165 2.76 -3.70 -5.71
C PHE A 165 2.31 -4.84 -4.81
N ASP A 166 3.28 -5.60 -4.35
CA ASP A 166 3.08 -6.70 -3.42
C ASP A 166 3.18 -6.22 -1.96
N SER A 167 2.42 -6.86 -1.11
CA SER A 167 2.37 -6.63 0.33
C SER A 167 2.08 -7.94 1.06
N SER A 168 1.95 -7.86 2.38
CA SER A 168 1.64 -8.97 3.26
C SER A 168 0.60 -8.58 4.31
N ILE A 169 -0.04 -9.58 4.91
CA ILE A 169 -0.98 -9.36 6.01
C ILE A 169 -0.18 -9.15 7.30
N LYS A 170 -0.25 -7.95 7.88
CA LYS A 170 0.43 -7.61 9.14
C LYS A 170 -0.60 -7.48 10.25
N LYS A 171 -0.67 -8.48 11.14
CA LYS A 171 -1.61 -8.52 12.25
C LYS A 171 -1.46 -7.31 13.17
N ILE A 172 -2.58 -6.61 13.45
CA ILE A 172 -2.69 -5.54 14.43
C ILE A 172 -3.37 -6.06 15.69
N SER A 173 -4.47 -6.81 15.52
CA SER A 173 -5.25 -7.46 16.58
C SER A 173 -5.80 -8.80 16.09
N GLU A 174 -6.65 -9.46 16.87
CA GLU A 174 -7.31 -10.71 16.43
C GLU A 174 -8.22 -10.47 15.22
N SER A 175 -8.88 -9.33 15.14
CA SER A 175 -9.83 -9.00 14.06
C SER A 175 -9.25 -8.07 12.99
N GLU A 176 -8.09 -7.43 13.22
CA GLU A 176 -7.56 -6.38 12.33
C GLU A 176 -6.15 -6.67 11.85
N ALA A 177 -5.87 -6.31 10.59
CA ALA A 177 -4.53 -6.34 10.03
C ALA A 177 -4.29 -5.17 9.07
N GLU A 178 -3.05 -4.66 9.02
CA GLU A 178 -2.59 -3.79 7.94
C GLU A 178 -2.29 -4.63 6.70
N LEU A 179 -2.84 -4.21 5.56
CA LEU A 179 -2.60 -4.88 4.28
C LEU A 179 -1.53 -4.17 3.44
N GLY A 180 -1.31 -2.88 3.66
CA GLY A 180 -0.29 -2.11 2.97
C GLY A 180 -0.59 -0.63 2.90
N PHE A 181 0.40 0.14 2.43
CA PHE A 181 0.29 1.58 2.27
C PHE A 181 1.11 2.08 1.07
N ASP A 182 0.78 3.30 0.60
CA ASP A 182 1.54 3.91 -0.46
C ASP A 182 1.46 5.44 -0.44
N TYR A 183 2.37 6.09 -1.17
CA TYR A 183 2.47 7.53 -1.37
C TYR A 183 2.15 7.89 -2.81
N VAL A 184 1.28 8.87 -3.01
CA VAL A 184 0.80 9.32 -4.33
C VAL A 184 0.98 10.83 -4.48
N PHE A 185 1.47 11.30 -5.62
CA PHE A 185 1.55 12.72 -5.93
C PHE A 185 0.16 13.36 -6.01
N VAL A 186 0.00 14.51 -5.35
CA VAL A 186 -1.27 15.26 -5.34
C VAL A 186 -1.01 16.76 -5.52
N ASN A 187 -1.88 17.42 -6.24
CA ASN A 187 -1.76 18.85 -6.57
C ASN A 187 -2.22 19.83 -5.48
N GLY A 188 -2.60 19.33 -4.30
CA GLY A 188 -3.17 20.16 -3.22
C GLY A 188 -4.70 20.10 -3.13
N ASN A 189 -5.38 19.69 -4.20
CA ASN A 189 -6.80 19.34 -4.18
C ASN A 189 -6.98 17.86 -3.86
N GLU A 190 -8.16 17.48 -3.43
CA GLU A 190 -8.51 16.07 -3.30
C GLU A 190 -8.55 15.43 -4.68
N ILE A 191 -7.82 14.31 -4.85
CA ILE A 191 -7.99 13.40 -5.96
C ILE A 191 -8.48 12.05 -5.43
N LYS A 192 -9.07 11.22 -6.28
CA LYS A 192 -9.44 9.85 -5.94
C LYS A 192 -8.64 8.88 -6.80
N VAL A 193 -7.94 7.98 -6.14
CA VAL A 193 -7.36 6.81 -6.79
C VAL A 193 -8.24 5.61 -6.47
N HIS A 194 -8.36 4.67 -7.40
CA HIS A 194 -9.11 3.44 -7.16
C HIS A 194 -8.11 2.29 -7.08
N VAL A 195 -8.23 1.52 -6.01
CA VAL A 195 -7.31 0.42 -5.70
C VAL A 195 -8.09 -0.87 -5.61
N VAL A 196 -7.64 -1.90 -6.30
CA VAL A 196 -8.11 -3.29 -6.15
C VAL A 196 -7.11 -4.00 -5.25
N ILE A 197 -7.61 -4.74 -4.28
CA ILE A 197 -6.82 -5.56 -3.36
C ILE A 197 -7.13 -7.01 -3.66
N GLU A 198 -6.13 -7.78 -4.02
CA GLU A 198 -6.25 -9.21 -4.28
C GLU A 198 -5.32 -10.00 -3.36
N VAL A 199 -5.83 -11.05 -2.74
CA VAL A 199 -5.09 -11.88 -1.80
C VAL A 199 -4.88 -13.26 -2.42
N PHE A 200 -3.65 -13.73 -2.39
CA PHE A 200 -3.24 -15.02 -2.91
C PHE A 200 -2.71 -15.90 -1.79
N ASP A 201 -3.01 -17.18 -1.86
CA ASP A 201 -2.40 -18.18 -0.99
C ASP A 201 -0.96 -18.52 -1.45
N LYS A 202 -0.32 -19.46 -0.74
CA LYS A 202 1.02 -19.98 -1.06
C LYS A 202 1.14 -20.65 -2.44
N ASP A 203 0.03 -21.14 -2.99
CA ASP A 203 -0.04 -21.83 -4.28
C ASP A 203 -0.42 -20.86 -5.42
N ASN A 204 -0.41 -19.53 -5.15
CA ASN A 204 -0.84 -18.44 -6.04
C ASN A 204 -2.30 -18.55 -6.49
N VAL A 205 -3.16 -19.16 -5.70
CA VAL A 205 -4.60 -19.15 -5.93
C VAL A 205 -5.18 -17.87 -5.29
N SER A 206 -5.98 -17.11 -6.04
CA SER A 206 -6.68 -15.94 -5.54
C SER A 206 -7.79 -16.39 -4.59
N VAL A 207 -7.67 -15.98 -3.32
CA VAL A 207 -8.63 -16.34 -2.25
C VAL A 207 -9.57 -15.18 -1.91
N SER A 208 -9.20 -13.97 -2.28
CA SER A 208 -10.02 -12.76 -2.12
C SER A 208 -9.66 -11.73 -3.19
N CYS A 209 -10.65 -10.99 -3.67
CA CYS A 209 -10.45 -9.88 -4.58
C CYS A 209 -11.55 -8.84 -4.38
N THR A 210 -11.18 -7.58 -4.17
CA THR A 210 -12.14 -6.49 -3.98
C THR A 210 -12.58 -5.90 -5.32
N GLU A 211 -13.75 -5.25 -5.32
CA GLU A 211 -14.04 -4.24 -6.33
C GLU A 211 -13.09 -3.04 -6.17
N PRO A 212 -12.97 -2.16 -7.18
CA PRO A 212 -12.14 -0.96 -7.07
C PRO A 212 -12.60 -0.04 -5.93
N ILE A 213 -11.77 0.11 -4.91
CA ILE A 213 -12.03 0.93 -3.73
C ILE A 213 -11.62 2.38 -4.02
N PRO A 214 -12.51 3.37 -3.93
CA PRO A 214 -12.16 4.78 -4.10
C PRO A 214 -11.44 5.30 -2.86
N VAL A 215 -10.17 5.66 -3.00
CA VAL A 215 -9.33 6.21 -1.93
C VAL A 215 -9.15 7.71 -2.15
N PRO A 216 -9.71 8.57 -1.29
CA PRO A 216 -9.47 10.01 -1.37
C PRO A 216 -8.05 10.34 -0.92
N MET A 217 -7.35 11.14 -1.72
CA MET A 217 -5.98 11.53 -1.50
C MET A 217 -5.90 13.04 -1.38
N VAL A 218 -5.55 13.53 -0.20
CA VAL A 218 -5.36 14.95 0.07
C VAL A 218 -3.89 15.18 0.40
N ARG A 219 -3.28 16.16 -0.24
CA ARG A 219 -1.86 16.49 -0.06
C ARG A 219 -1.48 16.65 1.40
N SER A 220 -0.35 16.08 1.79
CA SER A 220 0.18 16.07 3.15
C SER A 220 -0.73 15.40 4.20
N LYS A 221 -1.70 14.60 3.76
CA LYS A 221 -2.60 13.85 4.66
C LYS A 221 -2.41 12.36 4.49
N LEU A 222 -2.72 11.64 5.58
CA LEU A 222 -2.90 10.19 5.60
C LEU A 222 -4.40 9.89 5.49
N THR A 223 -4.76 9.01 4.56
CA THR A 223 -6.09 8.40 4.48
C THR A 223 -6.00 6.96 4.96
N THR A 224 -6.67 6.62 6.05
CA THR A 224 -6.81 5.23 6.49
C THR A 224 -8.10 4.66 5.90
N VAL A 225 -7.96 3.63 5.08
CA VAL A 225 -9.07 2.90 4.47
C VAL A 225 -9.32 1.66 5.31
N ARG A 226 -10.50 1.57 5.95
CA ARG A 226 -10.87 0.45 6.82
C ARG A 226 -12.08 -0.27 6.23
N GLY A 227 -12.04 -1.60 6.24
CA GLY A 227 -13.14 -2.41 5.71
C GLY A 227 -12.82 -3.89 5.75
N GLU A 228 -13.70 -4.70 5.20
CA GLU A 228 -13.58 -6.16 5.08
C GLU A 228 -12.99 -6.50 3.72
N PHE A 229 -11.69 -6.74 3.66
CA PHE A 229 -10.97 -6.94 2.41
C PHE A 229 -10.48 -8.36 2.19
N LEU A 230 -10.38 -9.17 3.25
CA LEU A 230 -9.87 -10.54 3.19
C LEU A 230 -10.95 -11.56 2.83
N THR A 231 -12.22 -11.27 3.12
CA THR A 231 -13.35 -12.15 2.82
C THR A 231 -14.18 -11.70 1.60
N SER A 232 -13.68 -10.74 0.84
CA SER A 232 -14.30 -10.30 -0.43
C SER A 232 -14.22 -11.40 -1.49
N GLN A 233 -15.27 -11.54 -2.32
CA GLN A 233 -15.32 -12.60 -3.32
C GLN A 233 -14.31 -12.39 -4.44
N ALA A 234 -13.43 -13.37 -4.65
CA ALA A 234 -12.78 -13.51 -5.95
C ALA A 234 -13.83 -13.84 -7.02
N SER A 235 -13.69 -13.25 -8.21
CA SER A 235 -14.57 -13.57 -9.34
C SER A 235 -14.47 -15.07 -9.67
N GLY A 236 -15.47 -15.85 -9.25
CA GLY A 236 -15.57 -17.29 -9.49
C GLY A 236 -15.55 -18.21 -8.27
N GLY A 237 -15.36 -17.69 -7.06
CA GLY A 237 -15.43 -18.46 -5.80
C GLY A 237 -16.83 -18.51 -5.20
N VAL A 238 -17.10 -19.53 -4.35
CA VAL A 238 -18.33 -19.62 -3.55
C VAL A 238 -18.26 -18.50 -2.50
N GLY A 239 -18.99 -17.42 -2.75
CA GLY A 239 -18.82 -16.21 -1.98
C GLY A 239 -19.58 -16.16 -0.68
N ILE A 240 -18.92 -15.63 0.32
CA ILE A 240 -19.60 -14.99 1.45
C ILE A 240 -20.02 -13.61 0.96
N ASN A 241 -21.32 -13.31 1.00
CA ASN A 241 -21.85 -12.01 0.60
C ASN A 241 -21.59 -11.02 1.74
N PRO A 242 -20.60 -10.13 1.67
CA PRO A 242 -20.44 -9.08 2.66
C PRO A 242 -21.60 -8.11 2.48
N GLY A 243 -22.32 -7.81 3.56
CA GLY A 243 -23.20 -6.65 3.59
C GLY A 243 -22.33 -5.41 3.43
N PHE A 244 -22.26 -4.88 2.23
CA PHE A 244 -21.34 -3.83 1.88
C PHE A 244 -21.99 -2.46 2.13
N ASP A 245 -21.71 -1.90 3.27
CA ASP A 245 -21.61 -0.46 3.43
C ASP A 245 -20.14 -0.13 3.20
N GLY A 246 -19.83 0.72 2.22
CA GLY A 246 -18.46 0.96 1.74
C GLY A 246 -17.44 1.26 2.85
N PRO A 247 -16.12 1.23 2.55
CA PRO A 247 -15.07 1.39 3.54
C PRO A 247 -15.21 2.70 4.29
N ASP A 248 -15.06 2.65 5.62
CA ASP A 248 -14.96 3.84 6.45
C ASP A 248 -13.63 4.55 6.15
N PHE A 249 -13.71 5.82 5.77
CA PHE A 249 -12.53 6.66 5.56
C PHE A 249 -12.27 7.49 6.82
N ILE A 250 -11.10 7.31 7.42
CA ILE A 250 -10.67 8.11 8.56
C ILE A 250 -9.56 9.05 8.09
N TYR A 251 -9.80 10.36 8.17
CA TYR A 251 -8.79 11.38 7.96
C TYR A 251 -8.07 11.65 9.28
N ASP A 252 -6.78 11.34 9.34
CA ASP A 252 -5.94 11.82 10.43
C ASP A 252 -5.36 13.18 10.04
N ALA A 253 -5.87 14.23 10.69
CA ALA A 253 -5.45 15.61 10.42
C ALA A 253 -4.06 15.91 11.00
N ASP A 254 -3.58 15.08 11.95
CA ASP A 254 -2.36 15.29 12.73
C ASP A 254 -1.24 14.30 12.37
N ALA A 255 -1.34 13.60 11.24
CA ALA A 255 -0.24 12.75 10.76
C ALA A 255 0.98 13.63 10.41
N ASN A 256 1.89 13.75 11.37
CA ASN A 256 3.20 14.41 11.26
C ASN A 256 4.17 13.55 10.45
#